data_5583135e06a7c1e13297ddb114ffbad8
#
_entry.id   5583135e06a7c1e13297ddb114ffbad8
#
_cell.length_a   1.000
_cell.length_b   1.000
_cell.length_c   1.000
_cell.angle_alpha   90.00
_cell.angle_beta   90.00
_cell.angle_gamma   90.00
#
_symmetry.space_group_name_H-M   'P 1'
#
loop_
_entity.id
_entity.type
_entity.pdbx_description
1 polymer ?
#
loop_
_entity_poly.entity_id
_entity_poly.type
_entity_poly.pdbx_seq_one_letter_code
_entity_poly.pdbx_strand_id
1 'polypeptide(L)'
;FPTRRSSDLALRQDMAAGTQPVDWGMAEMLAYASLVDAGVGVRLSGEDSGRGTFSHRHAVVHHQTEARRYLPLQHIRAGQASFDVYDSVLNEEALLAFEYGYSTSAPQQLVIWEAQFGDFANGAQVAIDQFISSGETKWDRYSGLTILLPHGYDGQGPEHSDRKSVV
;
A
#
# COMPACT_ATOMS: atom_id res chain seq x y z
N PHE A 1 -0.81 -6.87 -27.99
CA PHE A 1 -0.21 -5.74 -27.27
C PHE A 1 0.68 -6.30 -26.17
N PRO A 2 1.98 -5.97 -26.11
CA PRO A 2 2.73 -6.14 -24.89
C PRO A 2 2.01 -5.31 -23.84
N THR A 3 1.43 -5.95 -22.85
CA THR A 3 0.78 -5.23 -21.76
C THR A 3 1.85 -4.40 -21.06
N ARG A 4 1.53 -3.18 -20.60
CA ARG A 4 2.43 -2.34 -19.77
C ARG A 4 3.19 -3.19 -18.73
N ARG A 5 2.56 -4.22 -18.20
CA ARG A 5 3.12 -5.15 -17.22
C ARG A 5 4.36 -5.92 -17.67
N SER A 6 4.47 -6.28 -18.95
CA SER A 6 5.67 -6.99 -19.43
C SER A 6 6.88 -6.08 -19.51
N SER A 7 6.69 -4.81 -19.89
CA SER A 7 7.75 -3.79 -19.85
C SER A 7 8.18 -3.47 -18.42
N ASP A 8 7.22 -3.36 -17.51
CA ASP A 8 7.49 -3.03 -16.10
C ASP A 8 8.24 -4.16 -15.39
N LEU A 9 7.91 -5.41 -15.68
CA LEU A 9 8.65 -6.56 -15.15
C LEU A 9 10.08 -6.65 -15.72
N ALA A 10 10.27 -6.32 -17.00
CA ALA A 10 11.61 -6.26 -17.59
C ALA A 10 12.46 -5.16 -16.94
N LEU A 11 11.88 -3.96 -16.73
CA LEU A 11 12.57 -2.87 -16.03
C LEU A 11 12.97 -3.27 -14.61
N ARG A 12 12.13 -4.03 -13.89
CA ARG A 12 12.48 -4.53 -12.55
C ARG A 12 13.61 -5.54 -12.56
N GLN A 13 13.71 -6.37 -13.61
CA GLN A 13 14.88 -7.25 -13.79
C GLN A 13 16.15 -6.45 -14.00
N ASP A 14 16.10 -5.37 -14.79
CA ASP A 14 17.23 -4.48 -15.01
C ASP A 14 17.64 -3.73 -13.72
N MET A 15 16.67 -3.27 -12.92
CA MET A 15 16.92 -2.69 -11.60
C MET A 15 17.58 -3.71 -10.65
N ALA A 16 17.09 -4.94 -10.65
CA ALA A 16 17.66 -6.01 -9.82
C ALA A 16 19.08 -6.39 -10.27
N ALA A 17 19.37 -6.30 -11.55
CA ALA A 17 20.71 -6.51 -12.12
C ALA A 17 21.67 -5.32 -11.93
N GLY A 18 21.16 -4.17 -11.44
CA GLY A 18 21.94 -2.94 -11.24
C GLY A 18 22.23 -2.19 -12.54
N THR A 19 21.57 -2.53 -13.65
CA THR A 19 21.72 -1.86 -14.96
C THR A 19 20.82 -0.63 -15.10
N GLN A 20 19.83 -0.49 -14.21
CA GLN A 20 18.94 0.65 -14.11
C GLN A 20 18.82 1.13 -12.66
N PRO A 21 18.67 2.44 -12.41
CA PRO A 21 18.34 2.96 -11.08
C PRO A 21 17.02 2.39 -10.57
N VAL A 22 16.96 2.13 -9.27
CA VAL A 22 15.75 1.67 -8.59
C VAL A 22 14.72 2.81 -8.55
N ASP A 23 13.52 2.56 -9.05
CA ASP A 23 12.39 3.48 -8.92
C ASP A 23 11.65 3.32 -7.57
N TRP A 24 10.71 4.23 -7.29
CA TRP A 24 9.94 4.19 -6.06
C TRP A 24 9.08 2.93 -5.92
N GLY A 25 8.50 2.41 -7.02
CA GLY A 25 7.71 1.18 -6.99
C GLY A 25 8.56 -0.04 -6.62
N MET A 26 9.76 -0.14 -7.16
CA MET A 26 10.70 -1.21 -6.81
C MET A 26 11.23 -1.04 -5.39
N ALA A 27 11.57 0.18 -4.97
CA ALA A 27 12.06 0.46 -3.61
C ALA A 27 11.02 0.10 -2.55
N GLU A 28 9.76 0.43 -2.78
CA GLU A 28 8.65 0.07 -1.92
C GLU A 28 8.52 -1.45 -1.78
N MET A 29 8.53 -2.18 -2.89
CA MET A 29 8.44 -3.64 -2.89
C MET A 29 9.64 -4.31 -2.21
N LEU A 30 10.84 -3.76 -2.36
CA LEU A 30 12.04 -4.24 -1.66
C LEU A 30 11.96 -3.98 -0.16
N ALA A 31 11.40 -2.84 0.27
CA ALA A 31 11.17 -2.56 1.68
C ALA A 31 10.20 -3.57 2.30
N TYR A 32 9.08 -3.87 1.63
CA TYR A 32 8.16 -4.91 2.10
C TYR A 32 8.81 -6.29 2.11
N ALA A 33 9.58 -6.63 1.08
CA ALA A 33 10.31 -7.90 1.01
C ALA A 33 11.25 -8.07 2.21
N SER A 34 11.99 -7.02 2.57
CA SER A 34 12.92 -7.05 3.70
C SER A 34 12.21 -7.27 5.03
N LEU A 35 11.04 -6.66 5.24
CA LEU A 35 10.24 -6.85 6.44
C LEU A 35 9.70 -8.27 6.55
N VAL A 36 9.12 -8.77 5.46
CA VAL A 36 8.56 -10.13 5.40
C VAL A 36 9.66 -11.18 5.62
N ASP A 37 10.84 -10.97 5.05
CA ASP A 37 12.00 -11.83 5.27
C ASP A 37 12.50 -11.77 6.72
N ALA A 38 12.46 -10.60 7.34
CA ALA A 38 12.80 -10.42 8.76
C ALA A 38 11.74 -10.95 9.74
N GLY A 39 10.62 -11.48 9.25
CA GLY A 39 9.56 -12.04 10.08
C GLY A 39 8.46 -11.05 10.47
N VAL A 40 8.43 -9.86 9.87
CA VAL A 40 7.40 -8.85 10.09
C VAL A 40 6.34 -8.98 8.99
N GLY A 41 5.10 -9.29 9.36
CA GLY A 41 3.99 -9.35 8.42
C GLY A 41 3.66 -7.97 7.86
N VAL A 42 3.25 -7.92 6.59
CA VAL A 42 2.83 -6.69 5.91
C VAL A 42 1.40 -6.87 5.42
N ARG A 43 0.53 -5.93 5.81
CA ARG A 43 -0.85 -5.82 5.35
C ARG A 43 -1.04 -4.49 4.64
N LEU A 44 -1.43 -4.53 3.39
CA LEU A 44 -1.67 -3.36 2.54
C LEU A 44 -3.10 -3.39 2.03
N SER A 45 -3.84 -2.31 2.21
CA SER A 45 -5.22 -2.19 1.75
C SER A 45 -5.52 -0.82 1.16
N GLY A 46 -6.41 -0.78 0.18
CA GLY A 46 -6.85 0.40 -0.54
C GLY A 46 -7.75 -0.03 -1.70
N GLU A 47 -8.18 0.89 -2.55
CA GLU A 47 -9.03 0.53 -3.70
C GLU A 47 -8.25 -0.23 -4.78
N ASP A 48 -7.01 0.16 -5.05
CA ASP A 48 -6.18 -0.40 -6.11
C ASP A 48 -4.78 -0.83 -5.60
N SER A 49 -4.69 -1.28 -4.37
CA SER A 49 -3.42 -1.58 -3.71
C SER A 49 -2.60 -2.68 -4.40
N GLY A 50 -3.27 -3.62 -5.06
CA GLY A 50 -2.61 -4.69 -5.79
C GLY A 50 -1.73 -4.19 -6.95
N ARG A 51 -2.17 -3.16 -7.66
CA ARG A 51 -1.37 -2.52 -8.74
C ARG A 51 -0.68 -1.23 -8.30
N GLY A 52 -1.20 -0.58 -7.26
CA GLY A 52 -0.91 0.80 -6.89
C GLY A 52 -1.69 1.80 -7.75
N THR A 53 -2.08 2.95 -7.18
CA THR A 53 -2.87 3.99 -7.88
C THR A 53 -2.28 4.36 -9.24
N PHE A 54 -0.97 4.54 -9.33
CA PHE A 54 -0.28 4.89 -10.58
C PHE A 54 0.26 3.68 -11.35
N SER A 55 -0.24 2.49 -11.09
CA SER A 55 0.26 1.23 -11.68
C SER A 55 1.78 1.03 -11.47
N HIS A 56 2.29 1.46 -10.33
CA HIS A 56 3.71 1.45 -9.99
C HIS A 56 4.14 0.24 -9.17
N ARG A 57 3.19 -0.38 -8.43
CA ARG A 57 3.52 -1.42 -7.44
C ARG A 57 3.55 -2.82 -8.04
N HIS A 58 2.49 -3.23 -8.71
CA HIS A 58 2.32 -4.59 -9.25
C HIS A 58 2.60 -5.70 -8.21
N ALA A 59 2.05 -5.54 -6.99
CA ALA A 59 2.17 -6.54 -5.94
C ALA A 59 1.43 -7.84 -6.25
N VAL A 60 0.42 -7.75 -7.13
CA VAL A 60 -0.39 -8.88 -7.61
C VAL A 60 -0.22 -9.03 -9.11
N VAL A 61 0.16 -10.23 -9.53
CA VAL A 61 0.26 -10.62 -10.94
C VAL A 61 -0.89 -11.56 -11.27
N HIS A 62 -1.62 -11.27 -12.34
CA HIS A 62 -2.75 -12.07 -12.78
C HIS A 62 -2.38 -12.97 -13.95
N HIS A 63 -2.83 -14.23 -13.91
CA HIS A 63 -2.71 -15.14 -15.03
C HIS A 63 -3.56 -14.64 -16.21
N GLN A 64 -3.06 -14.80 -17.44
CA GLN A 64 -3.71 -14.19 -18.61
C GLN A 64 -4.99 -14.92 -19.06
N THR A 65 -5.09 -16.20 -18.80
CA THR A 65 -6.19 -17.06 -19.29
C THR A 65 -6.95 -17.75 -18.18
N GLU A 66 -6.48 -17.71 -16.94
CA GLU A 66 -7.08 -18.37 -15.80
C GLU A 66 -7.35 -17.38 -14.67
N ALA A 67 -8.38 -17.63 -13.86
CA ALA A 67 -8.70 -16.81 -12.69
C ALA A 67 -7.73 -17.08 -11.51
N ARG A 68 -6.41 -17.00 -11.78
CA ARG A 68 -5.35 -17.16 -10.77
C ARG A 68 -4.57 -15.89 -10.62
N ARG A 69 -4.18 -15.58 -9.38
CA ARG A 69 -3.29 -14.48 -9.03
C ARG A 69 -2.05 -15.03 -8.34
N TYR A 70 -0.94 -14.33 -8.48
CA TYR A 70 0.32 -14.64 -7.86
C TYR A 70 0.87 -13.39 -7.16
N LEU A 71 1.26 -13.53 -5.91
CA LEU A 71 1.86 -12.47 -5.11
C LEU A 71 3.34 -12.82 -4.88
N PRO A 72 4.27 -12.20 -5.59
CA PRO A 72 5.71 -12.54 -5.47
C PRO A 72 6.23 -12.52 -4.05
N LEU A 73 5.82 -11.53 -3.24
CA LEU A 73 6.27 -11.38 -1.86
C LEU A 73 5.74 -12.45 -0.87
N GLN A 74 4.81 -13.30 -1.30
CA GLN A 74 4.41 -14.49 -0.52
C GLN A 74 5.36 -15.68 -0.73
N HIS A 75 6.34 -15.54 -1.63
CA HIS A 75 7.19 -16.66 -2.09
C HIS A 75 8.68 -16.31 -2.09
N ILE A 76 9.14 -15.49 -1.15
CA ILE A 76 10.55 -15.11 -1.03
C ILE A 76 11.35 -16.31 -0.47
N ARG A 77 10.87 -16.90 0.62
CA ARG A 77 11.46 -18.12 1.23
C ARG A 77 10.43 -18.87 2.08
N ALA A 78 10.75 -20.10 2.40
CA ALA A 78 9.96 -20.89 3.34
C ALA A 78 10.05 -20.29 4.76
N GLY A 79 8.92 -20.22 5.46
CA GLY A 79 8.86 -19.73 6.85
C GLY A 79 8.95 -18.20 6.99
N GLN A 80 8.82 -17.46 5.90
CA GLN A 80 8.69 -15.99 5.94
C GLN A 80 7.40 -15.55 6.62
N ALA A 81 7.30 -14.27 6.97
CA ALA A 81 6.04 -13.67 7.42
C ALA A 81 5.03 -13.46 6.28
N SER A 82 3.79 -13.14 6.61
CA SER A 82 2.74 -12.90 5.61
C SER A 82 2.94 -11.59 4.86
N PHE A 83 2.53 -11.59 3.60
CA PHE A 83 2.32 -10.41 2.78
C PHE A 83 0.91 -10.44 2.22
N ASP A 84 0.05 -9.57 2.73
CA ASP A 84 -1.36 -9.55 2.41
C ASP A 84 -1.73 -8.24 1.71
N VAL A 85 -2.39 -8.32 0.56
CA VAL A 85 -2.84 -7.16 -0.23
C VAL A 85 -4.32 -7.29 -0.51
N TYR A 86 -5.06 -6.23 -0.23
CA TYR A 86 -6.51 -6.17 -0.39
C TYR A 86 -6.90 -4.97 -1.25
N ASP A 87 -7.54 -5.24 -2.38
CA ASP A 87 -8.28 -4.23 -3.13
C ASP A 87 -9.69 -4.18 -2.53
N SER A 88 -9.98 -3.11 -1.79
CA SER A 88 -11.19 -2.96 -0.99
C SER A 88 -12.29 -2.25 -1.78
N VAL A 89 -13.53 -2.67 -1.57
CA VAL A 89 -14.73 -2.00 -2.08
C VAL A 89 -15.34 -1.02 -1.07
N LEU A 90 -14.72 -0.88 0.12
CA LEU A 90 -15.15 0.10 1.11
C LEU A 90 -14.71 1.50 0.68
N ASN A 91 -15.49 2.51 1.08
CA ASN A 91 -15.04 3.88 0.91
C ASN A 91 -13.83 4.19 1.80
N GLU A 92 -13.16 5.28 1.54
CA GLU A 92 -11.89 5.66 2.18
C GLU A 92 -12.02 5.79 3.70
N GLU A 93 -13.09 6.40 4.20
CA GLU A 93 -13.34 6.55 5.63
C GLU A 93 -13.51 5.21 6.34
N ALA A 94 -14.35 4.33 5.78
CA ALA A 94 -14.63 3.03 6.36
C ALA A 94 -13.40 2.14 6.36
N LEU A 95 -12.62 2.17 5.27
CA LEU A 95 -11.40 1.37 5.16
C LEU A 95 -10.31 1.88 6.12
N LEU A 96 -10.07 3.19 6.17
CA LEU A 96 -9.11 3.78 7.08
C LEU A 96 -9.44 3.47 8.55
N ALA A 97 -10.72 3.60 8.92
CA ALA A 97 -11.18 3.28 10.27
C ALA A 97 -10.99 1.79 10.60
N PHE A 98 -11.24 0.91 9.63
CA PHE A 98 -10.99 -0.53 9.78
C PHE A 98 -9.51 -0.83 9.99
N GLU A 99 -8.64 -0.28 9.15
CA GLU A 99 -7.20 -0.53 9.23
C GLU A 99 -6.58 0.08 10.50
N TYR A 100 -7.11 1.19 11.00
CA TYR A 100 -6.75 1.69 12.33
C TYR A 100 -7.05 0.66 13.43
N GLY A 101 -8.29 0.15 13.48
CA GLY A 101 -8.68 -0.89 14.44
C GLY A 101 -7.82 -2.15 14.32
N TYR A 102 -7.53 -2.57 13.09
CA TYR A 102 -6.65 -3.71 12.82
C TYR A 102 -5.24 -3.47 13.35
N SER A 103 -4.65 -2.30 13.07
CA SER A 103 -3.29 -1.96 13.50
C SER A 103 -3.11 -1.96 15.02
N THR A 104 -4.13 -1.49 15.76
CA THR A 104 -4.10 -1.53 17.23
C THR A 104 -4.17 -2.94 17.81
N SER A 105 -4.72 -3.88 17.04
CA SER A 105 -4.84 -5.30 17.41
C SER A 105 -3.67 -6.16 16.91
N ALA A 106 -2.90 -5.67 15.95
CA ALA A 106 -1.79 -6.37 15.32
C ALA A 106 -0.48 -5.54 15.36
N PRO A 107 0.03 -5.19 16.56
CA PRO A 107 1.17 -4.27 16.70
C PRO A 107 2.49 -4.81 16.16
N GLN A 108 2.56 -6.10 15.82
CA GLN A 108 3.74 -6.77 15.26
C GLN A 108 3.74 -6.81 13.73
N GLN A 109 2.77 -6.16 13.09
CA GLN A 109 2.65 -6.10 11.65
C GLN A 109 2.76 -4.66 11.15
N LEU A 110 3.31 -4.49 9.97
CA LEU A 110 3.17 -3.25 9.22
C LEU A 110 1.79 -3.23 8.57
N VAL A 111 0.91 -2.37 9.07
CA VAL A 111 -0.43 -2.17 8.52
C VAL A 111 -0.42 -0.88 7.73
N ILE A 112 -0.86 -0.95 6.46
CA ILE A 112 -0.81 0.16 5.53
C ILE A 112 -2.20 0.37 4.93
N TRP A 113 -2.69 1.59 5.01
CA TRP A 113 -3.82 2.05 4.24
C TRP A 113 -3.34 2.97 3.12
N GLU A 114 -3.72 2.69 1.89
CA GLU A 114 -3.44 3.52 0.72
C GLU A 114 -4.71 4.21 0.25
N ALA A 115 -4.76 5.52 0.31
CA ALA A 115 -5.82 6.30 -0.32
C ALA A 115 -5.75 6.11 -1.84
N GLN A 116 -6.89 6.16 -2.54
CA GLN A 116 -6.89 6.13 -4.01
C GLN A 116 -6.12 7.33 -4.58
N PHE A 117 -6.32 8.51 -3.99
CA PHE A 117 -5.46 9.70 -4.15
C PHE A 117 -5.33 10.37 -2.79
N GLY A 118 -4.24 11.13 -2.58
CA GLY A 118 -3.96 11.74 -1.28
C GLY A 118 -5.07 12.65 -0.74
N ASP A 119 -5.80 13.35 -1.62
CA ASP A 119 -6.91 14.23 -1.24
C ASP A 119 -8.14 13.47 -0.70
N PHE A 120 -8.30 12.19 -1.01
CA PHE A 120 -9.39 11.38 -0.44
C PHE A 120 -9.26 11.14 1.06
N ALA A 121 -8.08 11.37 1.64
CA ALA A 121 -7.92 11.46 3.08
C ALA A 121 -8.81 12.53 3.72
N ASN A 122 -9.18 13.58 2.98
CA ASN A 122 -10.10 14.62 3.46
C ASN A 122 -11.50 14.05 3.78
N GLY A 123 -11.97 13.07 3.01
CA GLY A 123 -13.23 12.37 3.29
C GLY A 123 -13.15 11.45 4.53
N ALA A 124 -11.95 11.05 4.91
CA ALA A 124 -11.69 10.21 6.07
C ALA A 124 -11.15 11.01 7.30
N GLN A 125 -11.24 12.34 7.27
CA GLN A 125 -10.67 13.23 8.29
C GLN A 125 -11.16 12.90 9.70
N VAL A 126 -12.41 12.48 9.86
CA VAL A 126 -12.96 12.10 11.16
C VAL A 126 -12.21 10.91 11.77
N ALA A 127 -11.81 9.92 10.96
CA ALA A 127 -11.02 8.79 11.43
C ALA A 127 -9.61 9.24 11.86
N ILE A 128 -9.02 10.18 11.12
CA ILE A 128 -7.72 10.75 11.45
C ILE A 128 -7.79 11.51 12.78
N ASP A 129 -8.70 12.47 12.91
CA ASP A 129 -8.74 13.38 14.05
C ASP A 129 -9.23 12.70 15.33
N GLN A 130 -10.26 11.86 15.22
CA GLN A 130 -10.93 11.33 16.40
C GLN A 130 -10.36 10.00 16.88
N PHE A 131 -9.61 9.30 16.04
CA PHE A 131 -9.08 7.98 16.37
C PHE A 131 -7.57 7.91 16.22
N ILE A 132 -7.02 8.17 15.03
CA ILE A 132 -5.60 7.96 14.75
C ILE A 132 -4.74 8.94 15.57
N SER A 133 -4.99 10.25 15.45
CA SER A 133 -4.19 11.28 16.12
C SER A 133 -4.49 11.41 17.63
N SER A 134 -5.68 11.00 18.05
CA SER A 134 -6.13 11.18 19.44
C SER A 134 -6.23 9.88 20.25
N GLY A 135 -6.04 8.72 19.62
CA GLY A 135 -6.22 7.41 20.23
C GLY A 135 -5.29 7.15 21.42
N GLU A 136 -4.06 7.61 21.34
CA GLU A 136 -3.09 7.53 22.43
C GLU A 136 -3.61 8.31 23.66
N THR A 137 -3.98 9.57 23.48
CA THR A 137 -4.45 10.41 24.58
C THR A 137 -5.79 9.94 25.17
N LYS A 138 -6.72 9.50 24.31
CA LYS A 138 -8.06 9.11 24.75
C LYS A 138 -8.12 7.73 25.41
N TRP A 139 -7.34 6.79 24.90
CA TRP A 139 -7.51 5.36 25.22
C TRP A 139 -6.21 4.63 25.51
N ASP A 140 -5.09 5.34 25.57
CA ASP A 140 -3.75 4.74 25.71
C ASP A 140 -3.52 3.64 24.63
N ARG A 141 -3.97 3.92 23.39
CA ARG A 141 -3.89 3.01 22.24
C ARG A 141 -2.90 3.55 21.21
N TYR A 142 -1.82 2.82 21.05
CA TYR A 142 -0.82 3.09 20.02
C TYR A 142 -1.20 2.39 18.72
N SER A 143 -0.99 3.05 17.61
CA SER A 143 -1.21 2.50 16.28
C SER A 143 0.05 2.67 15.45
N GLY A 144 0.50 1.57 14.85
CA GLY A 144 1.57 1.57 13.84
C GLY A 144 1.04 1.71 12.42
N LEU A 145 -0.20 2.21 12.24
CA LEU A 145 -0.78 2.40 10.92
C LEU A 145 0.05 3.36 10.08
N THR A 146 0.40 2.91 8.90
CA THR A 146 1.05 3.75 7.87
C THR A 146 0.01 4.17 6.85
N ILE A 147 0.00 5.46 6.52
CA ILE A 147 -0.93 6.04 5.54
C ILE A 147 -0.13 6.43 4.30
N LEU A 148 -0.49 5.83 3.15
CA LEU A 148 0.04 6.22 1.85
C LEU A 148 -0.95 7.15 1.16
N LEU A 149 -0.45 8.32 0.78
CA LEU A 149 -1.23 9.36 0.13
C LEU A 149 -0.66 9.63 -1.27
N PRO A 150 -0.97 8.79 -2.26
CA PRO A 150 -0.47 8.94 -3.61
C PRO A 150 -0.78 10.33 -4.15
N HIS A 151 0.22 10.98 -4.74
CA HIS A 151 0.14 12.35 -5.22
C HIS A 151 0.58 12.42 -6.67
N GLY A 152 -0.27 12.97 -7.54
CA GLY A 152 0.06 13.16 -8.95
C GLY A 152 1.00 14.36 -9.15
N TYR A 153 1.68 14.36 -10.29
CA TYR A 153 2.39 15.55 -10.80
C TYR A 153 1.40 16.55 -11.43
N ASP A 154 1.92 17.70 -11.83
CA ASP A 154 1.14 18.72 -12.55
C ASP A 154 0.32 18.10 -13.69
N GLY A 155 -0.96 18.46 -13.76
CA GLY A 155 -1.89 17.96 -14.78
C GLY A 155 -2.74 16.75 -14.37
N GLN A 156 -2.57 16.22 -13.16
CA GLN A 156 -3.43 15.15 -12.63
C GLN A 156 -4.78 15.66 -12.07
N GLY A 157 -4.95 16.98 -12.00
CA GLY A 157 -6.12 17.63 -11.43
C GLY A 157 -5.95 17.98 -9.96
N PRO A 158 -6.48 19.12 -9.50
CA PRO A 158 -6.33 19.57 -8.13
C PRO A 158 -7.02 18.64 -7.12
N GLU A 159 -8.12 17.99 -7.49
CA GLU A 159 -8.83 17.01 -6.67
C GLU A 159 -8.03 15.74 -6.39
N HIS A 160 -7.02 15.45 -7.20
CA HIS A 160 -6.16 14.27 -7.04
C HIS A 160 -4.82 14.59 -6.37
N SER A 161 -4.55 15.85 -6.11
CA SER A 161 -3.23 16.29 -5.62
C SER A 161 -3.29 17.18 -4.39
N ASP A 162 -4.45 17.79 -4.11
CA ASP A 162 -4.62 18.75 -3.02
C ASP A 162 -5.15 18.06 -1.75
N ARG A 163 -4.28 17.86 -0.80
CA ARG A 163 -4.64 17.41 0.55
C ARG A 163 -4.95 18.62 1.40
N LYS A 164 -6.18 18.73 1.83
CA LYS A 164 -6.65 19.80 2.73
C LYS A 164 -6.65 19.39 4.19
N SER A 165 -6.16 18.20 4.52
CA SER A 165 -5.99 17.79 5.91
C SER A 165 -5.00 18.71 6.61
N VAL A 166 -5.48 19.44 7.57
CA VAL A 166 -4.64 20.21 8.51
C VAL A 166 -4.30 19.25 9.64
N VAL A 167 -3.06 18.83 9.66
CA VAL A 167 -2.48 18.12 10.80
C VAL A 167 -1.89 19.15 11.75
#